data_9d2723cfaa728dcde841c9dceb4dcf28
#
_entry.id   9d2723cfaa728dcde841c9dceb4dcf28
#
_cell.length_a   1.000
_cell.length_b   1.000
_cell.length_c   1.000
_cell.angle_alpha   90.00
_cell.angle_beta   90.00
_cell.angle_gamma   90.00
#
_symmetry.space_group_name_H-M   'P 1'
#
loop_
_entity.id
_entity.type
_entity.pdbx_description
1 polymer ?
#
loop_
_entity_poly.entity_id
_entity_poly.type
_entity_poly.pdbx_seq_one_letter_code
_entity_poly.pdbx_strand_id
1 'polypeptide(L)'
;MRSFRPNRYTLAGLAMLGAPLTAEAQSVTAGPAFDVSVTVYRDPNRNEGGFDLDYLGGFALITETRRVVLQPGEQTLRFEGVADGIEPVSAIVTGLASGVIEKNRDAKLLSPSALVEAAAGQEGRVDLMRTDPKTGVTTRTTATIRAGENGVVLETSEGIEALRCSGLSETVSFEESASGLSSTPTLSIRTRVTEPVEAVIQLSYLARGFDWSADYVADRIPNTGNLNLGAWITLANGNGVSFENARVQIVAGKLNRESGQVEPIDIGGPIFAQCWPRGSTSDYEPGYFFAKGGDDFDRVVVTGMRMEAMAMAPPPPAPAAMASEVIQEELGDLKLYRVPDRVSVLSRQAKQVRMFDRADVPVTRLFEVNFTSNYNTNFTAAPLILRTTNDKENNLGLPLPQGRVQMFELVGEGAEQRRLLAGQTTLRDLALDEETEFEFNGGPDIQARQIVETRSLSPERSLPLAPVLRAVPGVNAGSRVLQEINRIEISNARPYPVDVDVRLYMQGDAQMLRADAPYGQKDGRPIFQLTVPANDTLVVRYQTVRQTR
;
A
#
# COMPACT_ATOMS: atom_id res chain seq x y z
N MET A 1 3.29 -7.63 111.11
CA MET A 1 2.23 -7.19 110.26
C MET A 1 2.80 -7.06 108.85
N ARG A 2 2.41 -7.92 108.01
CA ARG A 2 2.99 -8.05 106.64
C ARG A 2 2.13 -7.32 105.64
N SER A 3 2.70 -6.38 104.86
CA SER A 3 2.08 -5.66 103.79
C SER A 3 2.15 -6.46 102.47
N PHE A 4 1.04 -6.66 101.84
CA PHE A 4 0.91 -7.22 100.46
C PHE A 4 1.05 -6.09 99.45
N ARG A 5 1.93 -6.29 98.46
CA ARG A 5 1.99 -5.44 97.24
C ARG A 5 1.35 -6.20 96.04
N PRO A 6 0.50 -5.57 95.24
CA PRO A 6 0.01 -6.22 94.06
C PRO A 6 0.97 -6.04 92.86
N ASN A 7 1.12 -7.11 92.12
CA ASN A 7 1.92 -7.22 90.90
C ASN A 7 1.14 -6.64 89.69
N ARG A 8 1.74 -5.69 88.96
CA ARG A 8 1.16 -5.14 87.71
C ARG A 8 1.73 -5.96 86.53
N TYR A 9 0.85 -6.72 85.83
CA TYR A 9 1.16 -7.32 84.55
C TYR A 9 0.89 -6.29 83.47
N THR A 10 1.92 -5.84 82.71
CA THR A 10 1.84 -5.05 81.49
C THR A 10 1.61 -6.00 80.33
N LEU A 11 0.39 -5.95 79.73
CA LEU A 11 0.12 -6.55 78.41
C LEU A 11 0.79 -5.70 77.35
N ALA A 12 1.82 -6.21 76.67
CA ALA A 12 2.35 -5.65 75.42
C ALA A 12 1.47 -6.11 74.26
N GLY A 13 0.62 -5.20 73.76
CA GLY A 13 -0.14 -5.44 72.53
C GLY A 13 0.80 -5.39 71.33
N LEU A 14 0.96 -6.51 70.64
CA LEU A 14 1.67 -6.60 69.34
C LEU A 14 0.75 -6.05 68.23
N ALA A 15 0.95 -4.79 67.83
CA ALA A 15 0.30 -4.24 66.65
C ALA A 15 0.96 -4.81 65.41
N MET A 16 0.34 -5.78 64.77
CA MET A 16 0.70 -6.18 63.40
C MET A 16 0.33 -5.05 62.43
N LEU A 17 1.31 -4.28 62.00
CA LEU A 17 1.22 -3.44 60.83
C LEU A 17 1.10 -4.36 59.61
N GLY A 18 -0.15 -4.57 59.14
CA GLY A 18 -0.41 -5.14 57.82
C GLY A 18 0.09 -4.16 56.75
N ALA A 19 1.26 -4.44 56.18
CA ALA A 19 1.66 -3.76 54.95
C ALA A 19 0.60 -4.07 53.88
N PRO A 20 0.11 -3.07 53.11
CA PRO A 20 -0.75 -3.37 51.96
C PRO A 20 0.11 -4.18 50.98
N LEU A 21 -0.25 -5.45 50.79
CA LEU A 21 0.19 -6.22 49.63
C LEU A 21 -0.41 -5.47 48.40
N THR A 22 0.44 -4.74 47.68
CA THR A 22 0.13 -4.30 46.35
C THR A 22 -0.05 -5.57 45.52
N ALA A 23 -1.30 -5.99 45.32
CA ALA A 23 -1.62 -7.07 44.39
C ALA A 23 -1.18 -6.61 43.00
N GLU A 24 -0.09 -7.19 42.50
CA GLU A 24 0.25 -7.05 41.08
C GLU A 24 -0.94 -7.49 40.26
N ALA A 25 -1.35 -6.67 39.26
CA ALA A 25 -2.45 -7.00 38.40
C ALA A 25 -2.14 -8.29 37.65
N GLN A 26 -2.94 -9.32 37.86
CA GLN A 26 -2.75 -10.61 37.24
C GLN A 26 -2.85 -10.46 35.71
N SER A 27 -1.84 -10.93 34.98
CA SER A 27 -1.84 -10.91 33.50
C SER A 27 -2.56 -12.13 32.96
N VAL A 28 -3.48 -11.91 32.01
CA VAL A 28 -4.27 -12.93 31.32
C VAL A 28 -4.12 -12.72 29.81
N THR A 29 -3.75 -13.78 29.08
CA THR A 29 -3.70 -13.72 27.61
C THR A 29 -5.06 -14.12 27.02
N ALA A 30 -5.59 -13.29 26.11
CA ALA A 30 -6.76 -13.63 25.33
C ALA A 30 -6.47 -14.85 24.45
N GLY A 31 -7.46 -15.71 24.27
CA GLY A 31 -7.37 -16.84 23.36
C GLY A 31 -7.08 -16.39 21.91
N PRO A 32 -6.72 -17.30 21.01
CA PRO A 32 -6.52 -16.98 19.61
C PRO A 32 -7.80 -16.41 18.99
N ALA A 33 -7.64 -15.53 17.99
CA ALA A 33 -8.76 -15.01 17.23
C ALA A 33 -9.42 -16.16 16.44
N PHE A 34 -10.72 -16.36 16.60
CA PHE A 34 -11.48 -17.37 15.88
C PHE A 34 -12.35 -16.80 14.77
N ASP A 35 -12.53 -15.49 14.72
CA ASP A 35 -13.17 -14.77 13.63
C ASP A 35 -12.42 -13.43 13.41
N VAL A 36 -12.05 -13.18 12.16
CA VAL A 36 -11.23 -12.02 11.78
C VAL A 36 -11.86 -11.34 10.57
N SER A 37 -11.92 -10.01 10.62
CA SER A 37 -12.28 -9.16 9.49
C SER A 37 -11.16 -8.15 9.24
N VAL A 38 -10.78 -7.97 7.98
CA VAL A 38 -9.74 -7.03 7.55
C VAL A 38 -10.31 -6.14 6.47
N THR A 39 -10.48 -4.86 6.77
CA THR A 39 -10.92 -3.83 5.81
C THR A 39 -9.72 -2.98 5.43
N VAL A 40 -9.25 -3.08 4.19
CA VAL A 40 -8.03 -2.41 3.71
C VAL A 40 -8.39 -1.11 2.99
N TYR A 41 -7.70 -0.04 3.36
CA TYR A 41 -7.80 1.29 2.77
C TYR A 41 -6.53 1.58 1.98
N ARG A 42 -6.71 2.11 0.77
CA ARG A 42 -5.61 2.46 -0.13
C ARG A 42 -4.77 3.63 0.39
N ASP A 43 -3.47 3.59 0.13
CA ASP A 43 -2.62 4.77 0.26
C ASP A 43 -3.08 5.87 -0.73
N PRO A 44 -3.49 7.05 -0.25
CA PRO A 44 -3.92 8.14 -1.11
C PRO A 44 -2.80 8.73 -1.98
N ASN A 45 -1.53 8.49 -1.62
CA ASN A 45 -0.35 9.00 -2.32
C ASN A 45 0.36 7.93 -3.15
N ARG A 46 -0.26 6.77 -3.32
CA ARG A 46 0.32 5.66 -4.04
C ARG A 46 0.55 6.00 -5.51
N ASN A 47 1.77 5.74 -5.98
CA ASN A 47 2.14 5.78 -7.38
C ASN A 47 1.68 4.51 -8.13
N GLU A 48 1.75 4.52 -9.47
CA GLU A 48 1.38 3.40 -10.34
C GLU A 48 2.31 2.18 -10.24
N GLY A 49 3.34 2.24 -9.39
CA GLY A 49 4.31 1.17 -9.17
C GLY A 49 3.74 -0.05 -8.45
N GLY A 50 4.55 -1.11 -8.38
CA GLY A 50 4.28 -2.28 -7.55
C GLY A 50 4.29 -1.96 -6.05
N PHE A 51 3.92 -2.94 -5.22
CA PHE A 51 4.04 -2.81 -3.77
C PHE A 51 5.48 -2.97 -3.32
N ASP A 52 5.93 -2.03 -2.48
CA ASP A 52 7.06 -2.24 -1.60
C ASP A 52 6.50 -2.69 -0.23
N LEU A 53 6.66 -3.96 0.10
CA LEU A 53 6.08 -4.54 1.31
C LEU A 53 6.68 -4.00 2.61
N ASP A 54 7.85 -3.37 2.55
CA ASP A 54 8.48 -2.73 3.70
C ASP A 54 7.95 -1.30 3.92
N TYR A 55 7.35 -0.68 2.88
CA TYR A 55 6.88 0.71 2.91
C TYR A 55 5.47 0.88 2.33
N LEU A 56 4.49 0.18 2.88
CA LEU A 56 3.08 0.34 2.52
C LEU A 56 2.47 1.54 3.23
N GLY A 57 1.98 2.52 2.48
CA GLY A 57 1.39 3.76 3.01
C GLY A 57 -0.09 3.69 3.38
N GLY A 58 -0.78 2.64 2.97
CA GLY A 58 -2.18 2.38 3.33
C GLY A 58 -2.33 1.80 4.75
N PHE A 59 -3.55 1.49 5.13
CA PHE A 59 -3.86 0.95 6.44
C PHE A 59 -5.06 -0.01 6.39
N ALA A 60 -5.28 -0.76 7.47
CA ALA A 60 -6.45 -1.61 7.61
C ALA A 60 -7.19 -1.35 8.93
N LEU A 61 -8.51 -1.50 8.90
CA LEU A 61 -9.31 -1.73 10.10
C LEU A 61 -9.41 -3.24 10.28
N ILE A 62 -8.84 -3.73 11.39
CA ILE A 62 -8.84 -5.14 11.76
C ILE A 62 -9.81 -5.32 12.92
N THR A 63 -10.67 -6.32 12.82
CA THR A 63 -11.60 -6.70 13.88
C THR A 63 -11.43 -8.19 14.16
N GLU A 64 -11.09 -8.51 15.40
CA GLU A 64 -10.82 -9.86 15.87
C GLU A 64 -11.79 -10.23 16.99
N THR A 65 -12.35 -11.43 16.92
CA THR A 65 -13.19 -11.98 17.98
C THR A 65 -12.41 -13.06 18.72
N ARG A 66 -12.29 -12.90 20.04
CA ARG A 66 -11.49 -13.77 20.91
C ARG A 66 -12.27 -14.16 22.16
N ARG A 67 -11.88 -15.29 22.78
CA ARG A 67 -12.42 -15.72 24.07
C ARG A 67 -11.46 -15.35 25.19
N VAL A 68 -11.99 -14.92 26.31
CA VAL A 68 -11.23 -14.60 27.50
C VAL A 68 -11.90 -15.18 28.75
N VAL A 69 -11.08 -15.57 29.73
CA VAL A 69 -11.54 -15.97 31.05
C VAL A 69 -10.90 -15.04 32.07
N LEU A 70 -11.71 -14.25 32.75
CA LEU A 70 -11.25 -13.26 33.71
C LEU A 70 -11.65 -13.71 35.12
N GLN A 71 -10.75 -13.51 36.09
CA GLN A 71 -10.98 -13.74 37.52
C GLN A 71 -11.35 -12.41 38.21
N PRO A 72 -12.02 -12.43 39.36
CA PRO A 72 -12.34 -11.21 40.09
C PRO A 72 -11.10 -10.40 40.43
N GLY A 73 -11.21 -9.09 40.30
CA GLY A 73 -10.13 -8.15 40.58
C GLY A 73 -9.69 -7.35 39.37
N GLU A 74 -8.59 -6.64 39.50
CA GLU A 74 -7.94 -5.89 38.43
C GLU A 74 -6.98 -6.83 37.67
N GLN A 75 -7.11 -6.85 36.34
CA GLN A 75 -6.31 -7.73 35.48
C GLN A 75 -5.81 -6.99 34.26
N THR A 76 -4.65 -7.39 33.78
CA THR A 76 -4.09 -6.97 32.49
C THR A 76 -4.39 -8.05 31.45
N LEU A 77 -5.26 -7.75 30.51
CA LEU A 77 -5.62 -8.63 29.41
C LEU A 77 -4.71 -8.35 28.21
N ARG A 78 -3.99 -9.36 27.74
CA ARG A 78 -3.03 -9.28 26.62
C ARG A 78 -3.63 -9.87 25.36
N PHE A 79 -3.56 -9.11 24.26
CA PHE A 79 -3.92 -9.54 22.91
C PHE A 79 -2.63 -9.75 22.11
N GLU A 80 -2.14 -10.96 22.09
CA GLU A 80 -0.95 -11.33 21.34
C GLU A 80 -1.27 -11.56 19.86
N GLY A 81 -0.31 -11.23 18.96
CA GLY A 81 -0.45 -11.39 17.51
C GLY A 81 -1.33 -10.33 16.84
N VAL A 82 -1.42 -9.12 17.40
CA VAL A 82 -1.97 -7.96 16.69
C VAL A 82 -1.00 -7.47 15.61
N ALA A 83 -1.48 -6.70 14.64
CA ALA A 83 -0.61 -6.15 13.60
C ALA A 83 0.52 -5.30 14.16
N ASP A 84 1.72 -5.36 13.57
CA ASP A 84 2.89 -4.56 13.98
C ASP A 84 2.58 -3.06 13.91
N GLY A 85 1.86 -2.65 12.87
CA GLY A 85 1.46 -1.27 12.62
C GLY A 85 0.21 -0.81 13.39
N ILE A 86 -0.20 -1.53 14.46
CA ILE A 86 -1.37 -1.14 15.26
C ILE A 86 -1.26 0.29 15.79
N GLU A 87 -2.35 1.05 15.72
CA GLU A 87 -2.52 2.35 16.35
C GLU A 87 -3.30 2.19 17.65
N PRO A 88 -2.66 2.19 18.82
CA PRO A 88 -3.30 1.83 20.09
C PRO A 88 -4.48 2.74 20.45
N VAL A 89 -4.41 4.01 20.06
CA VAL A 89 -5.49 4.98 20.31
C VAL A 89 -6.78 4.62 19.59
N SER A 90 -6.67 3.91 18.45
CA SER A 90 -7.82 3.46 17.67
C SER A 90 -8.45 2.18 18.20
N ALA A 91 -7.77 1.47 19.11
CA ALA A 91 -8.24 0.18 19.59
C ALA A 91 -9.53 0.33 20.43
N ILE A 92 -10.54 -0.42 20.04
CA ILE A 92 -11.84 -0.49 20.72
C ILE A 92 -12.05 -1.94 21.12
N VAL A 93 -12.32 -2.18 22.39
CA VAL A 93 -12.68 -3.50 22.93
C VAL A 93 -14.12 -3.48 23.37
N THR A 94 -14.91 -4.38 22.85
CA THR A 94 -16.32 -4.57 23.22
C THR A 94 -16.54 -5.99 23.76
N GLY A 95 -17.65 -6.20 24.48
CA GLY A 95 -17.95 -7.48 25.10
C GLY A 95 -17.44 -7.63 26.55
N LEU A 96 -16.75 -6.62 27.11
CA LEU A 96 -16.39 -6.55 28.52
C LEU A 96 -17.43 -5.70 29.27
N ALA A 97 -18.12 -6.30 30.24
CA ALA A 97 -19.17 -5.59 31.01
C ALA A 97 -18.61 -4.41 31.81
N SER A 98 -17.36 -4.51 32.29
CA SER A 98 -16.70 -3.50 33.12
C SER A 98 -15.92 -2.45 32.33
N GLY A 99 -15.84 -2.57 31.00
CA GLY A 99 -15.07 -1.65 30.16
C GLY A 99 -13.56 -1.78 30.30
N VAL A 100 -12.84 -0.83 29.69
CA VAL A 100 -11.39 -0.75 29.63
C VAL A 100 -10.93 0.45 30.47
N ILE A 101 -9.99 0.23 31.39
CA ILE A 101 -9.39 1.27 32.24
C ILE A 101 -8.21 1.93 31.54
N GLU A 102 -7.35 1.13 30.90
CA GLU A 102 -6.10 1.57 30.28
C GLU A 102 -5.77 0.68 29.08
N LYS A 103 -5.10 1.25 28.09
CA LYS A 103 -4.60 0.55 26.92
C LYS A 103 -3.12 0.85 26.75
N ASN A 104 -2.30 -0.20 26.58
CA ASN A 104 -0.88 -0.11 26.35
C ASN A 104 -0.52 -0.96 25.12
N ARG A 105 0.37 -0.45 24.29
CA ARG A 105 1.05 -1.24 23.27
C ARG A 105 2.36 -1.73 23.86
N ASP A 106 2.49 -3.05 23.96
CA ASP A 106 3.76 -3.67 24.36
C ASP A 106 4.69 -3.61 23.15
N ALA A 107 5.53 -2.57 23.12
CA ALA A 107 6.33 -2.24 21.94
C ALA A 107 7.65 -3.04 21.86
N LYS A 108 8.02 -3.75 22.93
CA LYS A 108 9.29 -4.49 22.98
C LYS A 108 9.08 -5.95 22.56
N LEU A 109 9.50 -6.25 21.33
CA LEU A 109 9.57 -7.62 20.86
C LEU A 109 10.81 -8.33 21.40
N LEU A 110 10.68 -9.64 21.55
CA LEU A 110 11.80 -10.51 21.93
C LEU A 110 12.88 -10.48 20.83
N SER A 111 13.98 -9.83 21.12
CA SER A 111 15.16 -9.76 20.27
C SER A 111 16.43 -9.85 21.13
N PRO A 112 17.59 -10.16 20.55
CA PRO A 112 18.85 -10.18 21.31
C PRO A 112 19.14 -8.86 22.03
N SER A 113 18.90 -7.71 21.37
CA SER A 113 19.09 -6.40 21.99
C SER A 113 18.06 -6.11 23.08
N ALA A 114 16.79 -6.45 22.88
CA ALA A 114 15.75 -6.30 23.89
C ALA A 114 16.02 -7.16 25.14
N LEU A 115 16.54 -8.38 24.95
CA LEU A 115 16.97 -9.23 26.07
C LEU A 115 18.12 -8.60 26.86
N VAL A 116 19.14 -8.06 26.16
CA VAL A 116 20.27 -7.38 26.80
C VAL A 116 19.80 -6.13 27.55
N GLU A 117 18.96 -5.30 26.92
CA GLU A 117 18.44 -4.08 27.54
C GLU A 117 17.60 -4.40 28.79
N ALA A 118 16.71 -5.37 28.69
CA ALA A 118 15.87 -5.78 29.82
C ALA A 118 16.70 -6.40 30.96
N ALA A 119 17.70 -7.18 30.63
CA ALA A 119 18.61 -7.75 31.61
C ALA A 119 19.48 -6.67 32.29
N ALA A 120 19.96 -5.68 31.56
CA ALA A 120 20.74 -4.57 32.14
C ALA A 120 19.93 -3.74 33.16
N GLY A 121 18.63 -3.61 32.96
CA GLY A 121 17.74 -2.89 33.88
C GLY A 121 17.35 -3.62 35.17
N GLN A 122 17.56 -4.94 35.25
CA GLN A 122 17.06 -5.81 36.34
C GLN A 122 18.13 -6.60 37.09
N GLU A 123 19.40 -6.20 37.10
CA GLU A 123 20.53 -7.00 37.60
C GLU A 123 20.61 -8.40 36.96
N GLY A 124 20.32 -8.47 35.66
CA GLY A 124 20.13 -9.72 34.93
C GLY A 124 21.40 -10.58 34.91
N ARG A 125 21.32 -11.73 35.56
CA ARG A 125 22.32 -12.76 35.44
C ARG A 125 22.22 -13.45 34.10
N VAL A 126 23.36 -13.67 33.47
CA VAL A 126 23.50 -14.39 32.22
C VAL A 126 24.61 -15.41 32.32
N ASP A 127 24.51 -16.46 31.56
CA ASP A 127 25.59 -17.40 31.38
C ASP A 127 26.41 -17.00 30.15
N LEU A 128 27.67 -16.65 30.42
CA LEU A 128 28.66 -16.39 29.40
C LEU A 128 29.40 -17.68 29.08
N MET A 129 29.22 -18.17 27.88
CA MET A 129 29.94 -19.35 27.36
C MET A 129 31.05 -18.90 26.42
N ARG A 130 32.30 -19.38 26.72
CA ARG A 130 33.49 -19.12 25.90
C ARG A 130 34.03 -20.43 25.37
N THR A 131 34.21 -20.49 24.05
CA THR A 131 34.76 -21.68 23.38
C THR A 131 36.11 -21.37 22.82
N ASP A 132 37.12 -22.14 23.25
CA ASP A 132 38.47 -22.08 22.65
C ASP A 132 38.44 -22.78 21.29
N PRO A 133 38.70 -22.06 20.18
CA PRO A 133 38.65 -22.63 18.83
C PRO A 133 39.73 -23.66 18.56
N LYS A 134 40.81 -23.73 19.38
CA LYS A 134 41.90 -24.69 19.22
C LYS A 134 41.62 -26.00 19.92
N THR A 135 41.02 -25.95 21.09
CA THR A 135 40.77 -27.13 21.94
C THR A 135 39.33 -27.62 21.87
N GLY A 136 38.40 -26.77 21.40
CA GLY A 136 36.95 -27.03 21.40
C GLY A 136 36.34 -27.01 22.83
N VAL A 137 37.12 -26.65 23.84
CA VAL A 137 36.64 -26.61 25.23
C VAL A 137 35.78 -25.37 25.43
N THR A 138 34.57 -25.57 25.96
CA THR A 138 33.65 -24.49 26.33
C THR A 138 33.66 -24.31 27.84
N THR A 139 33.96 -23.10 28.30
CA THR A 139 33.80 -22.67 29.69
C THR A 139 32.55 -21.88 29.88
N ARG A 140 31.85 -22.08 31.00
CA ARG A 140 30.63 -21.32 31.38
C ARG A 140 30.93 -20.51 32.64
N THR A 141 30.66 -19.22 32.57
CA THR A 141 30.83 -18.28 33.67
C THR A 141 29.56 -17.47 33.84
N THR A 142 29.07 -17.32 35.05
CA THR A 142 27.93 -16.43 35.33
C THR A 142 28.41 -14.98 35.29
N ALA A 143 27.71 -14.13 34.58
CA ALA A 143 27.98 -12.71 34.45
C ALA A 143 26.72 -11.89 34.71
N THR A 144 26.89 -10.60 35.02
CA THR A 144 25.81 -9.63 35.14
C THR A 144 25.96 -8.57 34.03
N ILE A 145 24.90 -8.29 33.27
CA ILE A 145 24.93 -7.23 32.27
C ILE A 145 24.83 -5.87 32.97
N ARG A 146 25.79 -4.97 32.71
CA ARG A 146 25.86 -3.62 33.31
C ARG A 146 25.57 -2.49 32.32
N ALA A 147 25.68 -2.70 31.02
CA ALA A 147 25.38 -1.74 29.98
C ALA A 147 24.85 -2.43 28.73
N GLY A 148 24.06 -1.72 27.96
CA GLY A 148 23.18 -2.25 26.90
C GLY A 148 23.60 -1.96 25.44
N GLU A 149 22.69 -1.56 24.61
CA GLU A 149 22.70 -1.60 23.15
C GLU A 149 23.94 -1.04 22.41
N ASN A 150 24.59 0.00 22.97
CA ASN A 150 25.78 0.61 22.36
C ASN A 150 27.11 -0.03 22.80
N GLY A 151 27.03 -1.17 23.45
CA GLY A 151 28.18 -1.93 23.94
C GLY A 151 27.81 -2.71 25.18
N VAL A 152 27.82 -4.04 25.10
CA VAL A 152 27.47 -4.91 26.23
C VAL A 152 28.64 -5.03 27.18
N VAL A 153 28.48 -4.52 28.39
CA VAL A 153 29.44 -4.63 29.46
C VAL A 153 28.97 -5.69 30.46
N LEU A 154 29.84 -6.62 30.76
CA LEU A 154 29.60 -7.74 31.66
C LEU A 154 30.45 -7.58 32.94
N GLU A 155 29.85 -7.83 34.08
CA GLU A 155 30.57 -8.02 35.35
C GLU A 155 30.62 -9.51 35.66
N THR A 156 31.84 -10.04 35.75
CA THR A 156 32.14 -11.43 36.11
C THR A 156 32.86 -11.50 37.43
N SER A 157 33.13 -12.69 37.93
CA SER A 157 33.97 -12.87 39.13
C SER A 157 35.40 -12.36 38.95
N GLU A 158 35.87 -12.17 37.72
CA GLU A 158 37.23 -11.71 37.39
C GLU A 158 37.29 -10.19 37.17
N GLY A 159 36.13 -9.51 37.07
CA GLY A 159 36.04 -8.07 36.89
C GLY A 159 35.03 -7.64 35.84
N ILE A 160 35.15 -6.40 35.36
CA ILE A 160 34.29 -5.80 34.34
C ILE A 160 34.97 -5.94 32.98
N GLU A 161 34.23 -6.50 32.01
CA GLU A 161 34.74 -6.71 30.67
C GLU A 161 33.64 -6.42 29.60
N ALA A 162 34.04 -6.10 28.39
CA ALA A 162 33.13 -5.94 27.31
C ALA A 162 32.92 -7.28 26.54
N LEU A 163 31.70 -7.59 26.19
CA LEU A 163 31.35 -8.78 25.42
C LEU A 163 32.18 -8.84 24.13
N ARG A 164 32.65 -10.02 23.76
CA ARG A 164 33.49 -10.30 22.57
C ARG A 164 34.92 -9.69 22.63
N CYS A 165 35.39 -9.30 23.79
CA CYS A 165 36.71 -8.72 23.95
C CYS A 165 37.77 -9.71 24.49
N SER A 166 37.38 -10.94 24.76
CA SER A 166 38.29 -11.99 25.22
C SER A 166 39.16 -12.62 24.11
N GLY A 167 38.82 -12.40 22.85
CA GLY A 167 39.46 -13.09 21.72
C GLY A 167 38.96 -14.53 21.51
N LEU A 168 38.00 -14.98 22.30
CA LEU A 168 37.35 -16.29 22.17
C LEU A 168 35.97 -16.15 21.54
N SER A 169 35.42 -17.24 21.00
CA SER A 169 34.02 -17.31 20.60
C SER A 169 33.14 -17.26 21.86
N GLU A 170 32.29 -16.23 21.96
CA GLU A 170 31.45 -15.98 23.10
C GLU A 170 29.96 -16.06 22.75
N THR A 171 29.20 -16.71 23.62
CA THR A 171 27.73 -16.78 23.55
C THR A 171 27.15 -16.44 24.92
N VAL A 172 26.10 -15.60 24.92
CA VAL A 172 25.37 -15.24 26.13
C VAL A 172 24.05 -15.98 26.15
N SER A 173 23.72 -16.66 27.22
CA SER A 173 22.47 -17.34 27.46
C SER A 173 21.73 -16.69 28.63
N PHE A 174 20.45 -16.44 28.46
CA PHE A 174 19.56 -15.85 29.47
C PHE A 174 18.79 -16.98 30.16
N GLU A 175 18.74 -16.98 31.50
CA GLU A 175 18.04 -18.01 32.28
C GLU A 175 16.52 -17.91 32.12
N GLU A 176 15.99 -16.70 32.02
CA GLU A 176 14.56 -16.43 31.79
C GLU A 176 14.40 -15.31 30.78
N SER A 177 13.29 -15.32 30.03
CA SER A 177 12.89 -14.14 29.23
C SER A 177 12.48 -13.03 30.21
N ALA A 178 13.10 -11.87 30.09
CA ALA A 178 12.74 -10.74 30.94
C ALA A 178 11.24 -10.43 30.83
N SER A 179 10.60 -10.16 31.94
CA SER A 179 9.18 -9.81 32.01
C SER A 179 8.88 -8.60 31.13
N GLY A 180 7.87 -8.70 30.25
CA GLY A 180 7.45 -7.63 29.35
C GLY A 180 7.91 -7.78 27.90
N LEU A 181 8.76 -8.75 27.56
CA LEU A 181 9.08 -9.09 26.18
C LEU A 181 8.05 -10.07 25.62
N SER A 182 7.57 -9.82 24.40
CA SER A 182 6.65 -10.70 23.68
C SER A 182 7.26 -11.20 22.38
N SER A 183 7.01 -12.45 22.02
CA SER A 183 7.44 -13.02 20.74
C SER A 183 6.65 -12.44 19.55
N THR A 184 5.51 -11.82 19.81
CA THR A 184 4.63 -11.21 18.83
C THR A 184 4.15 -9.84 19.30
N PRO A 185 3.81 -8.92 18.40
CA PRO A 185 3.20 -7.65 18.75
C PRO A 185 1.98 -7.86 19.65
N THR A 186 1.91 -7.12 20.74
CA THR A 186 0.91 -7.31 21.78
C THR A 186 0.26 -5.98 22.16
N LEU A 187 -1.06 -5.97 22.27
CA LEU A 187 -1.83 -4.91 22.88
C LEU A 187 -2.28 -5.39 24.27
N SER A 188 -1.99 -4.61 25.31
CA SER A 188 -2.45 -4.88 26.67
C SER A 188 -3.52 -3.88 27.09
N ILE A 189 -4.56 -4.37 27.72
CA ILE A 189 -5.58 -3.51 28.35
C ILE A 189 -5.73 -3.87 29.83
N ARG A 190 -6.03 -2.87 30.65
CA ARG A 190 -6.38 -3.09 32.04
C ARG A 190 -7.89 -3.02 32.22
N THR A 191 -8.43 -4.03 32.88
CA THR A 191 -9.86 -4.15 33.20
C THR A 191 -10.05 -4.64 34.62
N ARG A 192 -11.24 -4.47 35.17
CA ARG A 192 -11.60 -4.95 36.50
C ARG A 192 -12.93 -5.66 36.43
N VAL A 193 -13.02 -6.88 36.90
CA VAL A 193 -14.27 -7.64 37.03
C VAL A 193 -14.56 -8.00 38.49
N THR A 194 -15.82 -8.06 38.85
CA THR A 194 -16.24 -8.37 40.22
C THR A 194 -16.49 -9.85 40.46
N GLU A 195 -16.77 -10.59 39.39
CA GLU A 195 -17.06 -12.02 39.39
C GLU A 195 -16.27 -12.72 38.28
N PRO A 196 -16.02 -14.04 38.35
CA PRO A 196 -15.39 -14.76 37.26
C PRO A 196 -16.25 -14.65 35.99
N VAL A 197 -15.63 -14.28 34.88
CA VAL A 197 -16.31 -14.07 33.59
C VAL A 197 -15.61 -14.84 32.49
N GLU A 198 -16.37 -15.69 31.77
CA GLU A 198 -15.99 -16.16 30.45
C GLU A 198 -16.73 -15.31 29.42
N ALA A 199 -15.99 -14.55 28.62
CA ALA A 199 -16.54 -13.61 27.66
C ALA A 199 -16.02 -13.84 26.24
N VAL A 200 -16.88 -13.57 25.27
CA VAL A 200 -16.48 -13.37 23.87
C VAL A 200 -16.32 -11.86 23.67
N ILE A 201 -15.12 -11.46 23.37
CA ILE A 201 -14.77 -10.05 23.17
C ILE A 201 -14.39 -9.79 21.73
N GLN A 202 -14.64 -8.58 21.28
CA GLN A 202 -14.24 -8.09 19.97
C GLN A 202 -13.25 -6.94 20.14
N LEU A 203 -12.06 -7.10 19.55
CA LEU A 203 -11.03 -6.08 19.44
C LEU A 203 -11.04 -5.54 18.01
N SER A 204 -11.31 -4.24 17.86
CA SER A 204 -11.21 -3.52 16.58
C SER A 204 -10.14 -2.45 16.67
N TYR A 205 -9.25 -2.38 15.68
CA TYR A 205 -8.16 -1.42 15.66
C TYR A 205 -7.71 -1.07 14.24
N LEU A 206 -7.14 0.11 14.07
CA LEU A 206 -6.46 0.50 12.85
C LEU A 206 -4.99 0.06 12.92
N ALA A 207 -4.48 -0.41 11.78
CA ALA A 207 -3.09 -0.79 11.63
C ALA A 207 -2.54 -0.30 10.29
N ARG A 208 -1.31 0.21 10.30
CA ARG A 208 -0.53 0.59 9.11
C ARG A 208 0.14 -0.63 8.50
N GLY A 209 0.77 -0.43 7.34
CA GLY A 209 1.48 -1.50 6.65
C GLY A 209 0.55 -2.42 5.87
N PHE A 210 -0.58 -1.92 5.42
CA PHE A 210 -1.47 -2.56 4.45
C PHE A 210 -1.66 -1.64 3.25
N ASP A 211 -1.94 -2.23 2.11
CA ASP A 211 -2.39 -1.48 0.93
C ASP A 211 -3.14 -2.41 -0.03
N TRP A 212 -3.77 -1.83 -1.06
CA TRP A 212 -4.39 -2.60 -2.12
C TRP A 212 -4.36 -1.85 -3.45
N SER A 213 -4.47 -2.60 -4.56
CA SER A 213 -4.62 -2.05 -5.90
C SER A 213 -5.64 -2.84 -6.69
N ALA A 214 -6.21 -2.17 -7.71
CA ALA A 214 -6.91 -2.85 -8.79
C ALA A 214 -5.95 -3.03 -9.97
N ASP A 215 -6.02 -4.20 -10.59
CA ASP A 215 -5.30 -4.54 -11.80
C ASP A 215 -6.32 -5.10 -12.81
N TYR A 216 -6.32 -4.54 -14.02
CA TYR A 216 -7.25 -4.91 -15.08
C TYR A 216 -6.50 -5.60 -16.21
N VAL A 217 -7.13 -6.61 -16.76
CA VAL A 217 -6.65 -7.34 -17.93
C VAL A 217 -7.70 -7.22 -19.01
N ALA A 218 -7.36 -6.55 -20.09
CA ALA A 218 -8.21 -6.34 -21.27
C ALA A 218 -7.72 -7.22 -22.43
N ASP A 219 -8.48 -8.23 -22.80
CA ASP A 219 -8.21 -9.06 -23.97
C ASP A 219 -9.05 -8.59 -25.15
N ARG A 220 -8.40 -8.15 -26.21
CA ARG A 220 -9.10 -7.75 -27.41
C ARG A 220 -9.62 -8.96 -28.18
N ILE A 221 -10.93 -8.97 -28.45
CA ILE A 221 -11.57 -10.03 -29.21
C ILE A 221 -11.32 -9.79 -30.71
N PRO A 222 -10.69 -10.73 -31.44
CA PRO A 222 -10.49 -10.60 -32.89
C PRO A 222 -11.83 -10.44 -33.61
N ASN A 223 -11.86 -9.60 -34.64
CA ASN A 223 -12.97 -9.35 -35.56
C ASN A 223 -14.20 -8.59 -35.02
N THR A 224 -14.44 -8.56 -33.71
CA THR A 224 -15.55 -7.77 -33.13
C THR A 224 -15.10 -6.39 -32.69
N GLY A 225 -13.83 -6.24 -32.28
CA GLY A 225 -13.31 -5.03 -31.69
C GLY A 225 -13.62 -4.89 -30.20
N ASN A 226 -14.48 -5.73 -29.64
CA ASN A 226 -14.85 -5.75 -28.23
C ASN A 226 -13.71 -6.28 -27.32
N LEU A 227 -13.86 -6.10 -26.03
CA LEU A 227 -12.90 -6.57 -25.02
C LEU A 227 -13.52 -7.60 -24.09
N ASN A 228 -12.71 -8.57 -23.66
CA ASN A 228 -12.95 -9.26 -22.39
C ASN A 228 -12.16 -8.51 -21.32
N LEU A 229 -12.84 -8.07 -20.27
CA LEU A 229 -12.24 -7.28 -19.19
C LEU A 229 -12.30 -8.04 -17.87
N GLY A 230 -11.15 -8.54 -17.44
CA GLY A 230 -10.97 -9.12 -16.10
C GLY A 230 -10.41 -8.09 -15.13
N ALA A 231 -10.89 -8.08 -13.90
CA ALA A 231 -10.38 -7.23 -12.84
C ALA A 231 -9.94 -8.04 -11.62
N TRP A 232 -8.84 -7.64 -11.03
CA TRP A 232 -8.23 -8.26 -9.87
C TRP A 232 -7.97 -7.22 -8.80
N ILE A 233 -8.14 -7.61 -7.54
CA ILE A 233 -7.74 -6.85 -6.38
C ILE A 233 -6.46 -7.48 -5.84
N THR A 234 -5.38 -6.71 -5.78
CA THR A 234 -4.15 -7.12 -5.12
C THR A 234 -4.12 -6.52 -3.72
N LEU A 235 -4.12 -7.37 -2.70
CA LEU A 235 -4.01 -7.01 -1.29
C LEU A 235 -2.57 -7.19 -0.84
N ALA A 236 -2.00 -6.23 -0.13
CA ALA A 236 -0.65 -6.28 0.41
C ALA A 236 -0.68 -6.14 1.93
N ASN A 237 0.08 -6.99 2.62
CA ASN A 237 0.33 -6.96 4.05
C ASN A 237 1.85 -6.95 4.30
N GLY A 238 2.38 -5.84 4.76
CA GLY A 238 3.79 -5.66 5.13
C GLY A 238 4.09 -6.03 6.58
N ASN A 239 3.05 -6.31 7.39
CA ASN A 239 3.23 -6.67 8.79
C ASN A 239 3.79 -8.10 8.96
N GLY A 240 4.42 -8.37 10.09
CA GLY A 240 4.93 -9.68 10.47
C GLY A 240 3.84 -10.68 10.89
N VAL A 241 2.58 -10.25 10.99
CA VAL A 241 1.45 -11.07 11.43
C VAL A 241 0.54 -11.42 10.25
N SER A 242 0.06 -12.66 10.22
CA SER A 242 -0.89 -13.17 9.22
C SER A 242 -2.31 -13.17 9.78
N PHE A 243 -3.29 -12.88 8.91
CA PHE A 243 -4.72 -12.95 9.21
C PHE A 243 -5.33 -14.06 8.36
N GLU A 244 -5.38 -15.27 8.91
CA GLU A 244 -5.85 -16.43 8.19
C GLU A 244 -7.38 -16.50 8.16
N ASN A 245 -7.92 -17.00 7.05
CA ASN A 245 -9.36 -17.22 6.86
C ASN A 245 -10.22 -15.99 7.24
N ALA A 246 -9.74 -14.79 6.91
CA ALA A 246 -10.39 -13.53 7.25
C ALA A 246 -11.51 -13.16 6.28
N ARG A 247 -12.52 -12.46 6.77
CA ARG A 247 -13.44 -11.69 5.93
C ARG A 247 -12.73 -10.44 5.45
N VAL A 248 -12.50 -10.35 4.13
CA VAL A 248 -11.74 -9.25 3.55
C VAL A 248 -12.68 -8.27 2.86
N GLN A 249 -12.44 -7.00 3.11
CA GLN A 249 -13.08 -5.87 2.46
C GLN A 249 -12.03 -4.87 2.03
N ILE A 250 -12.30 -4.12 0.96
CA ILE A 250 -11.45 -3.03 0.52
C ILE A 250 -12.30 -1.78 0.34
N VAL A 251 -11.69 -0.64 0.59
CA VAL A 251 -12.35 0.67 0.46
C VAL A 251 -11.61 1.49 -0.58
N ALA A 252 -12.33 1.89 -1.64
CA ALA A 252 -11.87 2.82 -2.65
C ALA A 252 -12.37 4.24 -2.34
N GLY A 253 -11.60 5.24 -2.78
CA GLY A 253 -11.82 6.64 -2.50
C GLY A 253 -10.83 7.19 -1.48
N LYS A 254 -10.83 8.50 -1.30
CA LYS A 254 -9.94 9.18 -0.35
C LYS A 254 -10.65 9.38 0.98
N LEU A 255 -10.14 8.74 2.02
CA LEU A 255 -10.58 9.01 3.37
C LEU A 255 -9.87 10.26 3.91
N ASN A 256 -10.64 11.26 4.36
CA ASN A 256 -10.07 12.39 5.07
C ASN A 256 -9.72 11.95 6.50
N ARG A 257 -8.44 11.74 6.75
CA ARG A 257 -7.91 11.26 8.01
C ARG A 257 -6.68 12.04 8.41
N GLU A 258 -6.66 12.53 9.65
CA GLU A 258 -5.42 12.95 10.28
C GLU A 258 -4.67 11.68 10.75
N SER A 259 -3.51 11.41 10.16
CA SER A 259 -2.68 10.29 10.58
C SER A 259 -2.01 10.64 11.91
N GLY A 260 -2.40 9.98 12.99
CA GLY A 260 -1.58 9.95 14.20
C GLY A 260 -0.20 9.38 13.86
N GLN A 261 0.86 10.00 14.36
CA GLN A 261 2.20 9.39 14.29
C GLN A 261 2.21 8.22 15.26
N VAL A 262 2.40 7.01 14.75
CA VAL A 262 2.71 5.83 15.55
C VAL A 262 4.16 5.50 15.26
N GLU A 263 5.00 5.54 16.28
CA GLU A 263 6.38 5.09 16.12
C GLU A 263 6.37 3.59 15.75
N PRO A 264 7.22 3.16 14.81
CA PRO A 264 7.40 1.75 14.51
C PRO A 264 7.70 0.96 15.78
N ILE A 265 7.35 -0.32 15.81
CA ILE A 265 7.84 -1.22 16.86
C ILE A 265 9.35 -1.31 16.68
N ASP A 266 10.08 -1.02 17.77
CA ASP A 266 11.51 -1.27 17.81
C ASP A 266 11.73 -2.79 17.91
N ILE A 267 12.15 -3.39 16.81
CA ILE A 267 12.54 -4.80 16.75
C ILE A 267 13.95 -5.02 17.31
N GLY A 268 14.59 -3.95 17.80
CA GLY A 268 15.97 -3.95 18.26
C GLY A 268 16.98 -4.05 17.13
N GLY A 269 18.00 -3.24 17.22
CA GLY A 269 19.13 -3.28 16.29
C GLY A 269 20.10 -4.44 16.60
N PRO A 270 21.10 -4.66 15.75
CA PRO A 270 22.18 -5.59 16.05
C PRO A 270 22.97 -5.13 17.28
N ILE A 271 23.35 -6.07 18.13
CA ILE A 271 24.22 -5.78 19.28
C ILE A 271 25.63 -5.47 18.76
N PHE A 272 26.08 -4.23 18.97
CA PHE A 272 27.44 -3.83 18.65
C PHE A 272 28.35 -4.09 19.86
N ALA A 273 29.45 -4.84 19.66
CA ALA A 273 30.52 -4.99 20.65
C ALA A 273 31.79 -4.39 20.06
N GLN A 274 32.29 -3.34 20.73
CA GLN A 274 33.54 -2.69 20.31
C GLN A 274 34.56 -2.80 21.45
N CYS A 275 35.71 -3.35 21.14
CA CYS A 275 36.79 -3.49 22.12
C CYS A 275 37.84 -2.40 21.96
N TRP A 276 38.51 -2.09 23.07
CA TRP A 276 39.60 -1.13 23.12
C TRP A 276 40.87 -1.80 23.60
N PRO A 277 42.04 -1.62 22.95
CA PRO A 277 42.23 -0.84 21.70
C PRO A 277 41.66 -1.54 20.48
N ARG A 278 41.31 -0.77 19.45
CA ARG A 278 40.81 -1.29 18.16
C ARG A 278 41.78 -2.33 17.59
N GLY A 279 41.27 -3.48 17.18
CA GLY A 279 42.03 -4.56 16.58
C GLY A 279 42.53 -5.61 17.56
N SER A 280 42.20 -5.51 18.87
CA SER A 280 42.54 -6.51 19.87
C SER A 280 41.51 -7.63 20.06
N THR A 281 40.51 -7.71 19.17
CA THR A 281 39.42 -8.66 19.27
C THR A 281 39.31 -9.59 18.11
N SER A 282 38.72 -10.74 18.40
CA SER A 282 38.31 -11.72 17.44
C SER A 282 37.45 -11.11 16.32
N ASP A 283 37.86 -11.25 15.11
CA ASP A 283 37.12 -11.39 13.84
C ASP A 283 35.92 -10.47 13.51
N TYR A 284 35.63 -9.41 14.23
CA TYR A 284 34.67 -8.42 13.81
C TYR A 284 35.39 -7.20 13.21
N GLU A 285 35.63 -7.21 11.93
CA GLU A 285 35.76 -5.95 11.20
C GLU A 285 34.43 -5.24 11.30
N PRO A 286 34.35 -3.99 11.81
CA PRO A 286 33.15 -3.18 11.66
C PRO A 286 33.03 -2.90 10.17
N GLY A 287 32.30 -3.77 9.48
CA GLY A 287 31.92 -3.55 8.10
C GLY A 287 31.27 -2.19 8.04
N TYR A 288 31.74 -1.38 7.15
CA TYR A 288 31.21 -0.05 6.85
C TYR A 288 29.72 -0.17 6.47
N PHE A 289 28.84 -0.17 7.44
CA PHE A 289 27.40 0.00 7.26
C PHE A 289 27.00 1.47 7.24
N PHE A 290 27.91 2.36 6.84
CA PHE A 290 27.48 3.65 6.34
C PHE A 290 27.38 3.56 4.84
N ALA A 291 26.15 3.43 4.38
CA ALA A 291 25.74 3.47 3.02
C ALA A 291 26.51 4.53 2.23
N LYS A 292 27.43 4.08 1.40
CA LYS A 292 27.63 4.71 0.13
C LYS A 292 26.55 4.10 -0.78
N GLY A 293 25.55 4.90 -1.12
CA GLY A 293 24.61 4.52 -2.17
C GLY A 293 25.42 4.17 -3.42
N GLY A 294 25.26 2.96 -3.88
CA GLY A 294 25.95 2.43 -5.05
C GLY A 294 25.59 0.96 -5.15
N ASP A 295 24.79 0.66 -6.15
CA ASP A 295 24.41 -0.67 -6.62
C ASP A 295 25.57 -1.65 -6.60
N ASP A 296 25.53 -2.63 -5.69
CA ASP A 296 26.09 -3.97 -5.85
C ASP A 296 25.67 -4.84 -4.65
N PHE A 297 24.40 -5.21 -4.61
CA PHE A 297 24.02 -6.40 -3.88
C PHE A 297 24.36 -7.61 -4.76
N ASP A 298 25.44 -8.26 -4.37
CA ASP A 298 25.82 -9.55 -4.90
C ASP A 298 24.62 -10.50 -4.78
N ARG A 299 24.05 -10.77 -5.94
CA ARG A 299 22.85 -11.59 -6.09
C ARG A 299 23.25 -13.01 -5.72
N VAL A 300 22.86 -13.49 -4.56
CA VAL A 300 22.92 -14.93 -4.26
C VAL A 300 21.98 -15.64 -5.22
N VAL A 301 22.54 -16.13 -6.30
CA VAL A 301 21.85 -17.02 -7.23
C VAL A 301 21.75 -18.37 -6.54
N VAL A 302 20.58 -18.64 -5.95
CA VAL A 302 20.23 -20.00 -5.54
C VAL A 302 19.98 -20.79 -6.81
N THR A 303 20.99 -21.53 -7.26
CA THR A 303 20.82 -22.56 -8.29
C THR A 303 20.00 -23.68 -7.69
N GLY A 304 18.68 -23.61 -7.88
CA GLY A 304 17.78 -24.71 -7.57
C GLY A 304 18.15 -25.92 -8.41
N MET A 305 18.42 -27.03 -7.77
CA MET A 305 18.54 -28.32 -8.45
C MET A 305 17.25 -28.57 -9.23
N ARG A 306 17.43 -28.78 -10.53
CA ARG A 306 16.36 -29.22 -11.43
C ARG A 306 16.04 -30.66 -11.09
N MET A 307 14.98 -30.90 -10.32
CA MET A 307 14.36 -32.21 -10.28
C MET A 307 13.64 -32.41 -11.62
N GLU A 308 14.08 -33.39 -12.39
CA GLU A 308 13.34 -33.89 -13.53
C GLU A 308 12.04 -34.52 -13.00
N ALA A 309 10.94 -33.76 -13.12
CA ALA A 309 9.62 -34.29 -12.89
C ALA A 309 9.24 -35.17 -14.08
N MET A 310 9.08 -36.47 -13.83
CA MET A 310 8.40 -37.39 -14.74
C MET A 310 7.04 -36.78 -15.09
N ALA A 311 6.80 -36.58 -16.38
CA ALA A 311 5.53 -36.09 -16.89
C ALA A 311 4.43 -37.11 -16.63
N MET A 312 3.69 -36.91 -15.55
CA MET A 312 2.34 -37.47 -15.42
C MET A 312 1.40 -36.64 -16.29
N ALA A 313 0.56 -37.29 -17.08
CA ALA A 313 -0.49 -36.65 -17.86
C ALA A 313 -1.33 -35.75 -16.95
N PRO A 314 -1.66 -34.52 -17.38
CA PRO A 314 -2.49 -33.62 -16.58
C PRO A 314 -3.84 -34.29 -16.31
N PRO A 315 -4.37 -34.22 -15.09
CA PRO A 315 -5.73 -34.61 -14.81
C PRO A 315 -6.70 -33.77 -15.63
N PRO A 316 -7.88 -34.30 -16.01
CA PRO A 316 -8.88 -33.50 -16.73
C PRO A 316 -9.20 -32.27 -15.91
N PRO A 317 -9.43 -31.11 -16.57
CA PRO A 317 -9.76 -29.89 -15.86
C PRO A 317 -11.00 -30.11 -15.00
N ALA A 318 -10.87 -29.87 -13.70
CA ALA A 318 -12.02 -29.81 -12.83
C ALA A 318 -12.99 -28.74 -13.36
N PRO A 319 -14.31 -28.96 -13.28
CA PRO A 319 -15.26 -27.93 -13.66
C PRO A 319 -14.90 -26.65 -12.90
N ALA A 320 -14.71 -25.57 -13.64
CA ALA A 320 -14.40 -24.27 -13.05
C ALA A 320 -15.54 -23.91 -12.10
N ALA A 321 -15.28 -23.99 -10.80
CA ALA A 321 -16.16 -23.38 -9.82
C ALA A 321 -16.28 -21.91 -10.21
N MET A 322 -17.48 -21.42 -10.47
CA MET A 322 -17.72 -20.01 -10.72
C MET A 322 -17.21 -19.26 -9.49
N ALA A 323 -16.09 -18.56 -9.63
CA ALA A 323 -15.57 -17.73 -8.57
C ALA A 323 -16.61 -16.65 -8.27
N SER A 324 -17.03 -16.55 -7.02
CA SER A 324 -18.00 -15.53 -6.59
C SER A 324 -17.40 -14.14 -6.86
N GLU A 325 -18.15 -13.28 -7.51
CA GLU A 325 -17.73 -11.89 -7.76
C GLU A 325 -17.77 -11.07 -6.47
N VAL A 326 -16.91 -10.05 -6.40
CA VAL A 326 -16.88 -9.11 -5.29
C VAL A 326 -18.19 -8.32 -5.24
N ILE A 327 -18.76 -8.19 -4.04
CA ILE A 327 -19.99 -7.42 -3.79
C ILE A 327 -19.61 -5.98 -3.48
N GLN A 328 -20.16 -5.03 -4.24
CA GLN A 328 -19.95 -3.60 -4.00
C GLN A 328 -21.09 -3.02 -3.14
N GLU A 329 -20.73 -2.20 -2.16
CA GLU A 329 -21.63 -1.47 -1.26
C GLU A 329 -21.19 0.00 -1.15
N GLU A 330 -22.09 0.88 -0.76
CA GLU A 330 -21.77 2.29 -0.51
C GLU A 330 -21.39 2.52 0.95
N LEU A 331 -20.34 3.30 1.17
CA LEU A 331 -19.89 3.76 2.49
C LEU A 331 -19.72 5.28 2.47
N GLY A 332 -20.84 6.01 2.52
CA GLY A 332 -20.84 7.44 2.25
C GLY A 332 -20.35 7.74 0.83
N ASP A 333 -19.36 8.61 0.69
CA ASP A 333 -18.71 8.91 -0.60
C ASP A 333 -17.68 7.87 -1.03
N LEU A 334 -17.43 6.84 -0.21
CA LEU A 334 -16.48 5.77 -0.48
C LEU A 334 -17.20 4.55 -1.06
N LYS A 335 -16.45 3.72 -1.78
CA LYS A 335 -16.97 2.45 -2.31
C LYS A 335 -16.32 1.29 -1.56
N LEU A 336 -17.16 0.46 -0.96
CA LEU A 336 -16.76 -0.74 -0.24
C LEU A 336 -16.91 -1.96 -1.16
N TYR A 337 -15.86 -2.75 -1.30
CA TYR A 337 -15.87 -4.00 -2.06
C TYR A 337 -15.62 -5.15 -1.10
N ARG A 338 -16.59 -6.03 -0.96
CA ARG A 338 -16.50 -7.21 -0.11
C ARG A 338 -16.10 -8.43 -0.92
N VAL A 339 -15.03 -9.08 -0.51
CA VAL A 339 -14.63 -10.38 -1.06
C VAL A 339 -15.60 -11.44 -0.50
N PRO A 340 -16.34 -12.19 -1.35
CA PRO A 340 -17.37 -13.12 -0.89
C PRO A 340 -16.80 -14.25 -0.04
N ASP A 341 -15.68 -14.82 -0.48
CA ASP A 341 -15.03 -15.92 0.19
C ASP A 341 -14.03 -15.42 1.24
N ARG A 342 -13.84 -16.21 2.29
CA ARG A 342 -12.78 -15.90 3.27
C ARG A 342 -11.41 -16.08 2.66
N VAL A 343 -10.51 -15.17 2.93
CA VAL A 343 -9.17 -15.11 2.34
C VAL A 343 -8.13 -14.96 3.44
N SER A 344 -7.01 -15.66 3.31
CA SER A 344 -5.87 -15.42 4.20
C SER A 344 -5.04 -14.25 3.68
N VAL A 345 -4.82 -13.25 4.54
CA VAL A 345 -3.95 -12.09 4.31
C VAL A 345 -2.65 -12.37 5.05
N LEU A 346 -1.70 -13.01 4.35
CA LEU A 346 -0.48 -13.51 4.97
C LEU A 346 0.55 -12.40 5.18
N SER A 347 1.39 -12.58 6.19
CA SER A 347 2.52 -11.73 6.55
C SER A 347 3.48 -11.54 5.36
N ARG A 348 3.92 -10.31 5.12
CA ARG A 348 4.90 -9.91 4.09
C ARG A 348 4.59 -10.50 2.71
N GLN A 349 3.32 -10.46 2.33
CA GLN A 349 2.85 -10.98 1.05
C GLN A 349 1.83 -10.04 0.39
N ALA A 350 1.78 -10.14 -0.94
CA ALA A 350 0.70 -9.62 -1.75
C ALA A 350 -0.11 -10.78 -2.33
N LYS A 351 -1.44 -10.67 -2.31
CA LYS A 351 -2.37 -11.69 -2.79
C LYS A 351 -3.37 -11.08 -3.76
N GLN A 352 -3.62 -11.75 -4.87
CA GLN A 352 -4.65 -11.35 -5.83
C GLN A 352 -5.93 -12.12 -5.62
N VAL A 353 -7.05 -11.38 -5.66
CA VAL A 353 -8.41 -11.90 -5.61
C VAL A 353 -9.16 -11.37 -6.81
N ARG A 354 -9.92 -12.22 -7.51
CA ARG A 354 -10.72 -11.79 -8.65
C ARG A 354 -11.83 -10.84 -8.19
N MET A 355 -11.92 -9.69 -8.85
CA MET A 355 -12.99 -8.74 -8.62
C MET A 355 -14.19 -9.06 -9.51
N PHE A 356 -13.98 -9.17 -10.82
CA PHE A 356 -14.96 -9.60 -11.81
C PHE A 356 -14.28 -10.13 -13.09
N ASP A 357 -15.10 -10.72 -13.96
CA ASP A 357 -14.72 -11.12 -15.33
C ASP A 357 -15.89 -10.81 -16.26
N ARG A 358 -15.69 -9.87 -17.18
CA ARG A 358 -16.72 -9.40 -18.13
C ARG A 358 -16.31 -9.74 -19.53
N ALA A 359 -17.14 -10.55 -20.19
CA ALA A 359 -16.95 -10.87 -21.58
C ALA A 359 -17.66 -9.84 -22.48
N ASP A 360 -17.12 -9.66 -23.68
CA ASP A 360 -17.76 -8.94 -24.78
C ASP A 360 -18.16 -7.49 -24.42
N VAL A 361 -17.27 -6.75 -23.77
CA VAL A 361 -17.44 -5.33 -23.46
C VAL A 361 -17.29 -4.53 -24.75
N PRO A 362 -18.35 -3.83 -25.24
CA PRO A 362 -18.27 -3.03 -26.44
C PRO A 362 -17.34 -1.83 -26.25
N VAL A 363 -16.43 -1.59 -27.20
CA VAL A 363 -15.56 -0.42 -27.22
C VAL A 363 -15.52 0.23 -28.58
N THR A 364 -15.54 1.56 -28.60
CA THR A 364 -15.24 2.35 -29.79
C THR A 364 -13.73 2.57 -29.87
N ARG A 365 -13.15 2.18 -31.00
CA ARG A 365 -11.72 2.36 -31.27
C ARG A 365 -11.50 3.62 -32.09
N LEU A 366 -10.69 4.52 -31.56
CA LEU A 366 -10.31 5.75 -32.26
C LEU A 366 -8.86 6.13 -31.88
N PHE A 367 -8.33 7.11 -32.60
CA PHE A 367 -7.06 7.74 -32.27
C PHE A 367 -7.32 9.14 -31.74
N GLU A 368 -6.49 9.64 -30.85
CA GLU A 368 -6.64 10.98 -30.32
C GLU A 368 -5.35 11.76 -30.45
N VAL A 369 -5.46 13.02 -30.84
CA VAL A 369 -4.35 13.96 -30.81
C VAL A 369 -4.77 15.25 -30.14
N ASN A 370 -3.87 15.80 -29.36
CA ASN A 370 -4.07 17.02 -28.61
C ASN A 370 -3.13 18.09 -29.14
N PHE A 371 -3.67 19.20 -29.65
CA PHE A 371 -2.87 20.34 -30.11
C PHE A 371 -3.20 21.59 -29.31
N THR A 372 -2.17 22.36 -28.99
CA THR A 372 -2.36 23.72 -28.53
C THR A 372 -2.47 24.63 -29.75
N SER A 373 -3.53 25.44 -29.83
CA SER A 373 -3.70 26.39 -30.94
C SER A 373 -2.47 27.28 -31.08
N ASN A 374 -2.14 27.63 -32.34
CA ASN A 374 -1.09 28.59 -32.66
C ASN A 374 0.35 28.12 -32.39
N TYR A 375 0.57 26.82 -32.25
CA TYR A 375 1.89 26.21 -32.14
C TYR A 375 2.18 25.26 -33.32
N ASN A 376 3.43 25.27 -33.77
CA ASN A 376 3.90 24.28 -34.72
C ASN A 376 4.34 23.03 -33.97
N THR A 377 3.99 21.85 -34.51
CA THR A 377 4.46 20.56 -34.02
C THR A 377 5.10 19.76 -35.16
N ASN A 378 5.95 18.83 -34.82
CA ASN A 378 6.38 17.77 -35.72
C ASN A 378 5.31 16.69 -35.80
N PHE A 379 5.43 15.75 -36.74
CA PHE A 379 4.62 14.54 -36.74
C PHE A 379 4.90 13.74 -35.48
N THR A 380 3.83 13.42 -34.77
CA THR A 380 3.81 12.57 -33.57
C THR A 380 2.81 11.45 -33.76
N ALA A 381 3.10 10.28 -33.22
CA ALA A 381 2.15 9.17 -33.23
C ALA A 381 0.90 9.51 -32.43
N ALA A 382 -0.27 9.22 -32.98
CA ALA A 382 -1.53 9.40 -32.30
C ALA A 382 -1.80 8.21 -31.35
N PRO A 383 -2.05 8.43 -30.05
CA PRO A 383 -2.46 7.39 -29.11
C PRO A 383 -3.73 6.67 -29.59
N LEU A 384 -3.78 5.37 -29.34
CA LEU A 384 -4.99 4.58 -29.52
C LEU A 384 -5.88 4.75 -28.30
N ILE A 385 -7.12 5.10 -28.51
CA ILE A 385 -8.16 5.21 -27.49
C ILE A 385 -9.19 4.11 -27.70
N LEU A 386 -9.49 3.38 -26.62
CA LEU A 386 -10.64 2.48 -26.54
C LEU A 386 -11.65 3.12 -25.60
N ARG A 387 -12.78 3.55 -26.14
CA ARG A 387 -13.82 4.29 -25.40
C ARG A 387 -15.01 3.39 -25.15
N THR A 388 -15.53 3.39 -23.92
CA THR A 388 -16.76 2.71 -23.52
C THR A 388 -17.44 3.47 -22.39
N THR A 389 -18.67 3.13 -22.07
CA THR A 389 -19.39 3.66 -20.90
C THR A 389 -19.52 2.57 -19.85
N ASN A 390 -19.34 2.92 -18.58
CA ASN A 390 -19.42 2.00 -17.46
C ASN A 390 -20.87 1.74 -17.04
N ASP A 391 -21.63 1.10 -17.89
CA ASP A 391 -23.03 0.76 -17.66
C ASP A 391 -23.32 -0.73 -17.94
N LYS A 392 -24.52 -1.17 -17.60
CA LYS A 392 -24.96 -2.55 -17.80
C LYS A 392 -25.18 -2.92 -19.28
N GLU A 393 -25.47 -1.93 -20.12
CA GLU A 393 -25.69 -2.15 -21.55
C GLU A 393 -24.38 -2.51 -22.24
N ASN A 394 -23.27 -2.00 -21.71
CA ASN A 394 -21.92 -2.33 -22.14
C ASN A 394 -21.26 -3.47 -21.32
N ASN A 395 -22.05 -4.33 -20.68
CA ASN A 395 -21.58 -5.45 -19.86
C ASN A 395 -20.67 -5.06 -18.68
N LEU A 396 -20.72 -3.80 -18.24
CA LEU A 396 -20.04 -3.26 -17.06
C LEU A 396 -21.06 -2.97 -15.95
N GLY A 397 -21.14 -1.79 -15.41
CA GLY A 397 -22.16 -1.40 -14.43
C GLY A 397 -21.78 -1.69 -12.99
N LEU A 398 -20.47 -1.58 -12.69
CA LEU A 398 -19.90 -1.55 -11.34
C LEU A 398 -18.94 -0.36 -11.25
N PRO A 399 -18.90 0.40 -10.16
CA PRO A 399 -17.84 1.37 -9.99
C PRO A 399 -16.48 0.69 -10.13
N LEU A 400 -15.58 1.26 -10.92
CA LEU A 400 -14.26 0.70 -11.17
C LEU A 400 -13.22 1.53 -10.45
N PRO A 401 -12.49 0.96 -9.47
CA PRO A 401 -11.43 1.68 -8.78
C PRO A 401 -10.23 1.93 -9.69
N GLN A 402 -9.53 3.02 -9.43
CA GLN A 402 -8.28 3.33 -10.13
C GLN A 402 -7.32 2.13 -10.10
N GLY A 403 -6.74 1.82 -11.27
CA GLY A 403 -5.83 0.70 -11.40
C GLY A 403 -5.12 0.63 -12.73
N ARG A 404 -4.15 -0.25 -12.82
CA ARG A 404 -3.38 -0.49 -14.04
C ARG A 404 -4.17 -1.40 -14.98
N VAL A 405 -4.22 -1.04 -16.26
CA VAL A 405 -4.84 -1.83 -17.32
C VAL A 405 -3.76 -2.39 -18.23
N GLN A 406 -3.74 -3.68 -18.41
CA GLN A 406 -2.88 -4.39 -19.36
C GLN A 406 -3.74 -4.90 -20.52
N MET A 407 -3.46 -4.44 -21.73
CA MET A 407 -4.15 -4.89 -22.94
C MET A 407 -3.36 -5.99 -23.63
N PHE A 408 -4.03 -7.08 -23.92
CA PHE A 408 -3.48 -8.19 -24.68
C PHE A 408 -4.21 -8.38 -26.00
N GLU A 409 -3.48 -8.84 -27.01
CA GLU A 409 -4.01 -9.23 -28.31
C GLU A 409 -3.61 -10.68 -28.63
N LEU A 410 -4.50 -11.37 -29.30
CA LEU A 410 -4.23 -12.70 -29.85
C LEU A 410 -3.62 -12.54 -31.24
N VAL A 411 -2.39 -13.02 -31.41
CA VAL A 411 -1.63 -12.94 -32.66
C VAL A 411 -1.34 -14.35 -33.16
N GLY A 412 -1.52 -14.58 -34.48
CA GLY A 412 -1.37 -15.89 -35.11
C GLY A 412 -2.71 -16.59 -35.32
N GLU A 413 -2.70 -17.75 -35.97
CA GLU A 413 -3.88 -18.54 -36.30
C GLU A 413 -3.80 -19.96 -35.73
N GLY A 414 -4.94 -20.53 -35.38
CA GLY A 414 -5.06 -21.92 -34.93
C GLY A 414 -4.19 -22.25 -33.72
N ALA A 415 -3.37 -23.29 -33.84
CA ALA A 415 -2.51 -23.77 -32.75
C ALA A 415 -1.30 -22.84 -32.46
N GLU A 416 -0.99 -21.91 -33.35
CA GLU A 416 0.10 -20.94 -33.19
C GLU A 416 -0.38 -19.62 -32.57
N GLN A 417 -1.66 -19.51 -32.25
CA GLN A 417 -2.22 -18.32 -31.61
C GLN A 417 -1.55 -18.06 -30.27
N ARG A 418 -1.02 -16.86 -30.10
CA ARG A 418 -0.33 -16.41 -28.89
C ARG A 418 -0.95 -15.14 -28.36
N ARG A 419 -1.08 -15.05 -27.06
CA ARG A 419 -1.51 -13.86 -26.34
C ARG A 419 -0.29 -12.98 -26.07
N LEU A 420 -0.24 -11.79 -26.64
CA LEU A 420 0.85 -10.83 -26.49
C LEU A 420 0.37 -9.56 -25.82
N LEU A 421 1.21 -8.99 -24.97
CA LEU A 421 0.97 -7.68 -24.37
C LEU A 421 1.04 -6.61 -25.47
N ALA A 422 -0.07 -5.93 -25.73
CA ALA A 422 -0.20 -4.91 -26.74
C ALA A 422 -0.03 -3.49 -26.18
N GLY A 423 -0.28 -3.28 -24.87
CA GLY A 423 -0.10 -2.00 -24.23
C GLY A 423 -0.46 -2.01 -22.75
N GLN A 424 -0.12 -0.92 -22.08
CA GLN A 424 -0.48 -0.68 -20.69
C GLN A 424 -0.96 0.75 -20.51
N THR A 425 -1.94 0.93 -19.64
CA THR A 425 -2.47 2.25 -19.25
C THR A 425 -2.99 2.21 -17.82
N THR A 426 -3.47 3.34 -17.33
CA THR A 426 -4.08 3.46 -16.00
C THR A 426 -5.53 3.91 -16.16
N LEU A 427 -6.43 3.19 -15.51
CA LEU A 427 -7.82 3.58 -15.32
C LEU A 427 -7.88 4.46 -14.06
N ARG A 428 -8.57 5.60 -14.14
CA ARG A 428 -8.95 6.41 -12.95
C ARG A 428 -10.15 5.78 -12.23
N ASP A 429 -10.46 6.26 -11.03
CA ASP A 429 -11.72 5.89 -10.38
C ASP A 429 -12.90 6.27 -11.30
N LEU A 430 -13.77 5.31 -11.60
CA LEU A 430 -14.86 5.45 -12.56
C LEU A 430 -16.19 5.13 -11.90
N ALA A 431 -17.11 6.09 -11.94
CA ALA A 431 -18.47 5.91 -11.46
C ALA A 431 -19.34 5.10 -12.43
N LEU A 432 -20.56 4.76 -12.00
CA LEU A 432 -21.59 4.22 -12.89
C LEU A 432 -21.98 5.26 -13.93
N ASP A 433 -22.34 4.79 -15.11
CA ASP A 433 -22.80 5.58 -16.27
C ASP A 433 -21.76 6.61 -16.77
N GLU A 434 -20.51 6.50 -16.34
CA GLU A 434 -19.42 7.37 -16.74
C GLU A 434 -18.69 6.81 -17.98
N GLU A 435 -18.43 7.69 -18.97
CA GLU A 435 -17.58 7.34 -20.11
C GLU A 435 -16.14 7.18 -19.68
N THR A 436 -15.51 6.11 -20.13
CA THR A 436 -14.09 5.85 -19.90
C THR A 436 -13.33 5.69 -21.21
N GLU A 437 -12.06 6.10 -21.16
CA GLU A 437 -11.12 6.02 -22.27
C GLU A 437 -9.86 5.29 -21.78
N PHE A 438 -9.54 4.17 -22.42
CA PHE A 438 -8.26 3.48 -22.22
C PHE A 438 -7.28 3.98 -23.26
N GLU A 439 -6.32 4.78 -22.84
CA GLU A 439 -5.31 5.35 -23.72
C GLU A 439 -4.07 4.44 -23.76
N PHE A 440 -3.68 4.07 -24.98
CA PHE A 440 -2.48 3.27 -25.25
C PHE A 440 -1.57 4.02 -26.20
N ASN A 441 -0.26 3.82 -26.05
CA ASN A 441 0.72 4.46 -26.92
C ASN A 441 0.42 4.19 -28.40
N GLY A 442 0.50 5.23 -29.21
CA GLY A 442 0.32 5.14 -30.66
C GLY A 442 1.51 4.49 -31.37
N GLY A 443 1.20 3.78 -32.46
CA GLY A 443 2.20 3.29 -33.40
C GLY A 443 2.54 4.32 -34.49
N PRO A 444 3.52 4.05 -35.35
CA PRO A 444 3.93 4.96 -36.43
C PRO A 444 2.92 5.07 -37.57
N ASP A 445 1.89 4.22 -37.59
CA ASP A 445 0.93 4.16 -38.68
C ASP A 445 0.00 5.37 -38.74
N ILE A 446 -0.33 5.93 -37.58
CA ILE A 446 -1.18 7.11 -37.46
C ILE A 446 -0.37 8.22 -36.83
N GLN A 447 -0.14 9.27 -37.59
CA GLN A 447 0.65 10.42 -37.15
C GLN A 447 -0.09 11.71 -37.44
N ALA A 448 0.10 12.69 -36.58
CA ALA A 448 -0.48 14.01 -36.81
C ALA A 448 0.51 15.12 -36.47
N ARG A 449 0.34 16.27 -37.12
CA ARG A 449 1.05 17.50 -36.81
C ARG A 449 0.16 18.71 -37.00
N GLN A 450 0.57 19.81 -36.38
CA GLN A 450 -0.03 21.12 -36.58
C GLN A 450 1.01 22.13 -37.04
N ILE A 451 0.61 22.99 -37.99
CA ILE A 451 1.44 24.05 -38.55
C ILE A 451 0.64 25.36 -38.51
N VAL A 452 1.27 26.44 -38.10
CA VAL A 452 0.72 27.79 -38.25
C VAL A 452 1.08 28.31 -39.66
N GLU A 453 0.11 28.33 -40.59
CA GLU A 453 0.33 28.76 -41.96
C GLU A 453 0.48 30.27 -42.09
N THR A 454 -0.37 31.01 -41.42
CA THR A 454 -0.34 32.48 -41.45
C THR A 454 -0.58 33.07 -40.06
N ARG A 455 0.07 34.20 -39.83
CA ARG A 455 -0.10 35.01 -38.64
C ARG A 455 -0.21 36.48 -39.05
N SER A 456 -1.35 37.11 -38.81
CA SER A 456 -1.58 38.50 -39.13
C SER A 456 -2.04 39.30 -37.91
N LEU A 457 -1.45 40.44 -37.70
CA LEU A 457 -1.81 41.40 -36.66
C LEU A 457 -2.51 42.58 -37.28
N SER A 458 -3.76 42.78 -36.96
CA SER A 458 -4.58 43.86 -37.52
C SER A 458 -5.17 44.74 -36.44
N PRO A 459 -5.32 46.08 -36.67
CA PRO A 459 -6.08 46.92 -35.78
C PRO A 459 -7.54 46.46 -35.75
N GLU A 460 -8.18 46.51 -34.61
CA GLU A 460 -9.57 46.04 -34.42
C GLU A 460 -10.60 46.57 -35.42
N ARG A 461 -10.38 47.83 -35.87
CA ARG A 461 -11.28 48.52 -36.82
C ARG A 461 -11.23 48.01 -38.27
N SER A 462 -10.24 47.23 -38.63
CA SER A 462 -10.04 46.79 -40.04
C SER A 462 -10.62 45.40 -40.35
N LEU A 463 -11.28 44.76 -39.40
CA LEU A 463 -11.76 43.40 -39.56
C LEU A 463 -13.28 43.35 -39.85
N PRO A 464 -13.74 42.48 -40.77
CA PRO A 464 -15.17 42.19 -40.97
C PRO A 464 -15.80 41.58 -39.69
N LEU A 465 -15.01 41.31 -38.66
CA LEU A 465 -15.32 40.63 -37.41
C LEU A 465 -15.67 41.55 -36.24
N ALA A 466 -15.57 42.86 -36.40
CA ALA A 466 -15.89 43.83 -35.34
C ALA A 466 -17.20 43.55 -34.58
N PRO A 467 -18.28 43.03 -35.19
CA PRO A 467 -19.49 42.67 -34.46
C PRO A 467 -19.33 41.44 -33.53
N VAL A 468 -18.56 40.44 -33.99
CA VAL A 468 -18.34 39.20 -33.19
C VAL A 468 -17.43 39.45 -32.01
N LEU A 469 -16.37 40.24 -32.19
CA LEU A 469 -15.44 40.61 -31.11
C LEU A 469 -16.09 41.54 -30.09
N ARG A 470 -17.05 42.40 -30.46
CA ARG A 470 -17.82 43.23 -29.53
C ARG A 470 -18.71 42.43 -28.57
N ALA A 471 -19.03 41.19 -28.94
CA ALA A 471 -19.82 40.30 -28.09
C ALA A 471 -18.99 39.56 -27.04
N VAL A 472 -17.64 39.68 -27.09
CA VAL A 472 -16.74 39.03 -26.13
C VAL A 472 -16.55 39.94 -24.91
N PRO A 473 -16.91 39.52 -23.70
CA PRO A 473 -16.68 40.30 -22.48
C PRO A 473 -15.19 40.60 -22.29
N GLY A 474 -14.84 41.87 -22.07
CA GLY A 474 -13.45 42.31 -21.78
C GLY A 474 -12.68 42.91 -22.95
N VAL A 475 -13.27 43.06 -24.15
CA VAL A 475 -12.64 43.73 -25.30
C VAL A 475 -12.63 45.24 -25.13
N ASN A 476 -11.44 45.84 -25.00
CA ASN A 476 -11.25 47.28 -24.91
C ASN A 476 -10.99 47.90 -26.29
N ALA A 477 -11.59 49.05 -26.57
CA ALA A 477 -11.35 49.81 -27.80
C ALA A 477 -9.86 50.25 -27.89
N GLY A 478 -9.14 49.76 -28.93
CA GLY A 478 -7.71 50.04 -29.14
C GLY A 478 -6.79 48.83 -29.08
N SER A 479 -7.30 47.63 -28.73
CA SER A 479 -6.53 46.40 -28.77
C SER A 479 -6.18 45.99 -30.20
N ARG A 480 -5.04 45.34 -30.37
CA ARG A 480 -4.70 44.65 -31.63
C ARG A 480 -5.28 43.26 -31.63
N VAL A 481 -5.69 42.80 -32.77
CA VAL A 481 -6.25 41.44 -32.96
C VAL A 481 -5.28 40.60 -33.76
N LEU A 482 -4.85 39.52 -33.18
CA LEU A 482 -4.03 38.51 -33.84
C LEU A 482 -4.95 37.44 -34.44
N GLN A 483 -4.81 37.29 -35.74
CA GLN A 483 -5.47 36.19 -36.47
C GLN A 483 -4.44 35.18 -36.92
N GLU A 484 -4.74 33.90 -36.74
CA GLU A 484 -3.84 32.81 -37.10
C GLU A 484 -4.64 31.73 -37.85
N ILE A 485 -4.08 31.26 -38.96
CA ILE A 485 -4.60 30.09 -39.70
C ILE A 485 -3.67 28.94 -39.34
N ASN A 486 -4.29 27.90 -38.80
CA ASN A 486 -3.61 26.67 -38.39
C ASN A 486 -4.04 25.55 -39.37
N ARG A 487 -3.09 24.71 -39.71
CA ARG A 487 -3.29 23.51 -40.53
C ARG A 487 -2.93 22.29 -39.71
N ILE A 488 -3.85 21.34 -39.60
CA ILE A 488 -3.64 20.02 -39.00
C ILE A 488 -3.51 19.03 -40.17
N GLU A 489 -2.49 18.20 -40.12
CA GLU A 489 -2.26 17.10 -41.03
C GLU A 489 -2.28 15.79 -40.25
N ILE A 490 -3.09 14.84 -40.68
CA ILE A 490 -3.25 13.51 -40.09
C ILE A 490 -2.97 12.47 -41.16
N SER A 491 -1.91 11.68 -40.98
CA SER A 491 -1.51 10.63 -41.91
C SER A 491 -1.94 9.27 -41.37
N ASN A 492 -2.60 8.48 -42.23
CA ASN A 492 -3.00 7.11 -41.99
C ASN A 492 -2.29 6.17 -42.97
N ALA A 493 -1.31 5.39 -42.49
CA ALA A 493 -0.62 4.39 -43.28
C ALA A 493 -1.30 3.01 -43.26
N ARG A 494 -2.47 2.89 -42.64
CA ARG A 494 -3.22 1.62 -42.59
C ARG A 494 -4.05 1.40 -43.86
N PRO A 495 -4.28 0.14 -44.23
CA PRO A 495 -5.08 -0.18 -45.42
C PRO A 495 -6.60 -0.03 -45.23
N TYR A 496 -7.03 0.58 -44.14
CA TYR A 496 -8.43 0.85 -43.79
C TYR A 496 -8.58 2.23 -43.17
N PRO A 497 -9.75 2.86 -43.27
CA PRO A 497 -9.99 4.16 -42.66
C PRO A 497 -9.95 4.05 -41.14
N VAL A 498 -9.57 5.15 -40.46
CA VAL A 498 -9.53 5.26 -39.03
C VAL A 498 -10.20 6.52 -38.52
N ASP A 499 -10.83 6.44 -37.36
CA ASP A 499 -11.42 7.59 -36.70
C ASP A 499 -10.38 8.26 -35.80
N VAL A 500 -10.30 9.58 -35.87
CA VAL A 500 -9.35 10.41 -35.14
C VAL A 500 -10.08 11.60 -34.51
N ASP A 501 -10.01 11.68 -33.20
CA ASP A 501 -10.43 12.86 -32.41
C ASP A 501 -9.26 13.82 -32.30
N VAL A 502 -9.45 15.07 -32.75
CA VAL A 502 -8.47 16.14 -32.59
C VAL A 502 -9.00 17.15 -31.58
N ARG A 503 -8.42 17.18 -30.39
CA ARG A 503 -8.78 18.13 -29.31
C ARG A 503 -7.86 19.36 -29.35
N LEU A 504 -8.46 20.55 -29.26
CA LEU A 504 -7.70 21.79 -29.26
C LEU A 504 -7.70 22.46 -27.92
N TYR A 505 -6.51 22.74 -27.44
CA TYR A 505 -6.28 23.64 -26.32
C TYR A 505 -6.14 25.06 -26.84
N MET A 506 -7.14 25.91 -26.57
CA MET A 506 -7.12 27.29 -27.00
C MET A 506 -6.13 28.09 -26.13
N GLN A 507 -5.17 28.76 -26.78
CA GLN A 507 -4.15 29.53 -26.04
C GLN A 507 -4.71 30.87 -25.55
N GLY A 508 -4.68 31.08 -24.24
CA GLY A 508 -5.14 32.33 -23.61
C GLY A 508 -6.63 32.58 -23.87
N ASP A 509 -6.94 33.76 -24.43
CA ASP A 509 -8.28 34.19 -24.83
C ASP A 509 -8.62 33.88 -26.30
N ALA A 510 -7.82 33.03 -26.96
CA ALA A 510 -8.03 32.67 -28.36
C ALA A 510 -9.39 31.98 -28.54
N GLN A 511 -10.11 32.38 -29.60
CA GLN A 511 -11.36 31.80 -30.00
C GLN A 511 -11.27 31.24 -31.42
N MET A 512 -11.95 30.14 -31.68
CA MET A 512 -12.09 29.60 -33.03
C MET A 512 -13.10 30.46 -33.81
N LEU A 513 -12.68 30.95 -34.97
CA LEU A 513 -13.50 31.79 -35.84
C LEU A 513 -14.22 30.97 -36.88
N ARG A 514 -13.49 30.08 -37.54
CA ARG A 514 -14.01 29.13 -38.53
C ARG A 514 -13.07 27.97 -38.71
N ALA A 515 -13.60 26.89 -39.24
CA ALA A 515 -12.85 25.71 -39.67
C ALA A 515 -13.42 25.20 -41.02
N ASP A 516 -12.62 24.45 -41.76
CA ASP A 516 -13.05 23.80 -43.03
C ASP A 516 -13.65 22.41 -42.77
N ALA A 517 -13.60 21.91 -41.52
CA ALA A 517 -14.30 20.72 -41.07
C ALA A 517 -15.28 21.05 -39.94
N PRO A 518 -16.37 20.28 -39.78
CA PRO A 518 -17.26 20.43 -38.62
C PRO A 518 -16.53 20.11 -37.34
N TYR A 519 -16.84 20.87 -36.28
CA TYR A 519 -16.30 20.63 -34.96
C TYR A 519 -17.37 20.75 -33.87
N GLY A 520 -17.20 20.01 -32.81
CA GLY A 520 -18.01 20.05 -31.59
C GLY A 520 -17.25 20.62 -30.39
N GLN A 521 -17.79 20.40 -29.20
CA GLN A 521 -17.13 20.66 -27.94
C GLN A 521 -17.16 19.41 -27.08
N LYS A 522 -16.03 19.08 -26.47
CA LYS A 522 -15.91 18.05 -25.41
C LYS A 522 -15.08 18.64 -24.27
N ASP A 523 -15.59 18.55 -23.05
CA ASP A 523 -14.95 19.11 -21.84
C ASP A 523 -14.59 20.60 -21.97
N GLY A 524 -15.47 21.38 -22.63
CA GLY A 524 -15.27 22.82 -22.85
C GLY A 524 -14.21 23.17 -23.91
N ARG A 525 -13.74 22.18 -24.70
CA ARG A 525 -12.71 22.36 -25.73
C ARG A 525 -13.24 21.99 -27.10
N PRO A 526 -12.82 22.72 -28.15
CA PRO A 526 -13.14 22.32 -29.51
C PRO A 526 -12.57 20.95 -29.87
N ILE A 527 -13.37 20.12 -30.50
CA ILE A 527 -12.98 18.78 -30.95
C ILE A 527 -13.41 18.60 -32.41
N PHE A 528 -12.50 18.12 -33.27
CA PHE A 528 -12.82 17.59 -34.58
C PHE A 528 -12.87 16.07 -34.47
N GLN A 529 -13.97 15.49 -34.93
CA GLN A 529 -14.15 14.06 -35.08
C GLN A 529 -14.04 13.72 -36.56
N LEU A 530 -12.94 13.08 -36.94
CA LEU A 530 -12.53 12.95 -38.32
C LEU A 530 -12.33 11.48 -38.68
N THR A 531 -12.76 11.07 -39.88
CA THR A 531 -12.40 9.76 -40.45
C THR A 531 -11.31 9.98 -41.50
N VAL A 532 -10.12 9.44 -41.25
CA VAL A 532 -8.97 9.54 -42.16
C VAL A 532 -8.97 8.33 -43.10
N PRO A 533 -9.04 8.52 -44.46
CA PRO A 533 -9.07 7.41 -45.40
C PRO A 533 -7.84 6.49 -45.30
N ALA A 534 -7.96 5.28 -45.84
CA ALA A 534 -6.88 4.31 -45.91
C ALA A 534 -5.70 4.83 -46.75
N ASN A 535 -4.46 4.68 -46.25
CA ASN A 535 -3.22 5.09 -46.95
C ASN A 535 -3.25 6.54 -47.45
N ASP A 536 -3.82 7.46 -46.71
CA ASP A 536 -4.01 8.85 -47.09
C ASP A 536 -3.65 9.83 -45.96
N THR A 537 -3.61 11.12 -46.31
CA THR A 537 -3.39 12.22 -45.36
C THR A 537 -4.55 13.20 -45.42
N LEU A 538 -5.27 13.34 -44.32
CA LEU A 538 -6.32 14.33 -44.15
C LEU A 538 -5.75 15.65 -43.68
N VAL A 539 -6.21 16.76 -44.31
CA VAL A 539 -5.79 18.12 -43.92
C VAL A 539 -7.03 18.90 -43.48
N VAL A 540 -6.94 19.48 -42.29
CA VAL A 540 -7.97 20.37 -41.74
C VAL A 540 -7.35 21.71 -41.40
N ARG A 541 -8.02 22.80 -41.85
CA ARG A 541 -7.60 24.17 -41.49
C ARG A 541 -8.64 24.81 -40.58
N TYR A 542 -8.11 25.54 -39.57
CA TYR A 542 -8.96 26.35 -38.72
C TYR A 542 -8.30 27.71 -38.43
N GLN A 543 -9.15 28.69 -38.24
CA GLN A 543 -8.72 30.05 -37.95
C GLN A 543 -9.05 30.43 -36.51
N THR A 544 -8.08 30.98 -35.83
CA THR A 544 -8.23 31.54 -34.49
C THR A 544 -8.08 33.04 -34.49
N VAL A 545 -8.69 33.64 -33.49
CA VAL A 545 -8.59 35.07 -33.20
C VAL A 545 -8.35 35.25 -31.71
N ARG A 546 -7.40 36.14 -31.37
CA ARG A 546 -7.17 36.56 -29.99
C ARG A 546 -6.80 38.02 -29.89
N GLN A 547 -7.07 38.63 -28.73
CA GLN A 547 -6.57 39.99 -28.46
C GLN A 547 -5.10 39.95 -28.05
N THR A 548 -4.36 40.91 -28.53
CA THR A 548 -2.98 41.20 -28.04
C THR A 548 -2.98 42.55 -27.39
N ARG A 549 -2.36 42.65 -26.24
CA ARG A 549 -2.08 43.94 -25.58
C ARG A 549 -1.00 44.70 -26.30
#